data_13afbe2ec8495c222f00109462e0b703
#
_entry.id   13afbe2ec8495c222f00109462e0b703
#
_cell.length_a   1.000
_cell.length_b   1.000
_cell.length_c   1.000
_cell.angle_alpha   90.00
_cell.angle_beta   90.00
_cell.angle_gamma   90.00
#
_symmetry.space_group_name_H-M   'P 1'
#
loop_
_entity.id
_entity.type
_entity.pdbx_description
1 polymer ?
#
loop_
_entity_poly.entity_id
_entity_poly.type
_entity_poly.pdbx_seq_one_letter_code
_entity_poly.pdbx_strand_id
1 'polypeptide(L)'
;MSDSKPSVDGATLMSEVEGVVQGHRDGHGFVQRADRQPDIYLSPQEMRSVLHRDRVKLRIVRYDRKGRPEGRVLEILERRKAPIIGRLLHESGIWLVAPEDKRYGQDIMVPKNGLANAAAGQVVAIELTEPPSLYSQPMGRVTEVLGEIDDPGMEIEIAVRKYEVPHRFSPETLAQAAALPEKIRPADRKHRIDLTDVPLVTIDGEDARDFDDAVYCEPAKIGRTKSPNGWRLIVAI
;
A
#
# COMPACT_ATOMS: atom_id res chain seq x y z
N MET A 1 5.86 50.06 6.63
CA MET A 1 6.18 48.72 6.14
C MET A 1 4.99 48.28 5.29
N SER A 2 5.14 48.36 3.96
CA SER A 2 4.06 48.06 3.02
C SER A 2 4.08 46.57 2.70
N ASP A 3 3.02 45.85 3.08
CA ASP A 3 2.78 44.48 2.65
C ASP A 3 2.49 44.48 1.16
N SER A 4 3.50 44.16 0.37
CA SER A 4 3.32 43.85 -1.05
C SER A 4 2.70 42.45 -1.18
N LYS A 5 1.40 42.41 -1.48
CA LYS A 5 0.72 41.20 -1.98
C LYS A 5 1.46 40.72 -3.23
N PRO A 6 1.76 39.41 -3.38
CA PRO A 6 2.28 38.89 -4.63
C PRO A 6 1.23 39.11 -5.72
N SER A 7 1.55 39.88 -6.75
CA SER A 7 0.77 39.98 -7.97
C SER A 7 0.84 38.63 -8.68
N VAL A 8 -0.28 37.93 -8.76
CA VAL A 8 -0.39 36.70 -9.56
C VAL A 8 -0.48 37.14 -11.01
N ASP A 9 0.61 37.03 -11.75
CA ASP A 9 0.64 37.30 -13.19
C ASP A 9 -0.39 36.45 -13.92
N GLY A 10 -1.17 37.04 -14.82
CA GLY A 10 -2.20 36.36 -15.60
C GLY A 10 -1.71 35.15 -16.41
N ALA A 11 -0.39 35.02 -16.60
CA ALA A 11 0.24 33.85 -17.20
C ALA A 11 0.22 32.60 -16.30
N THR A 12 0.08 32.76 -14.98
CA THR A 12 0.01 31.64 -14.02
C THR A 12 -1.41 31.07 -13.93
N LEU A 13 -2.41 31.87 -14.23
CA LEU A 13 -3.80 31.45 -14.47
C LEU A 13 -3.87 30.89 -15.88
N MET A 14 -3.94 29.66 -16.15
CA MET A 14 -3.99 28.94 -17.44
C MET A 14 -2.82 27.98 -17.62
N SER A 15 -1.88 27.92 -16.68
CA SER A 15 -0.81 26.94 -16.77
C SER A 15 -1.38 25.52 -16.64
N GLU A 16 -0.97 24.64 -17.54
CA GLU A 16 -1.27 23.24 -17.50
C GLU A 16 -0.23 22.55 -16.62
N VAL A 17 -0.68 21.69 -15.74
CA VAL A 17 0.14 21.00 -14.74
C VAL A 17 -0.24 19.53 -14.70
N GLU A 18 0.74 18.66 -14.51
CA GLU A 18 0.52 17.26 -14.25
C GLU A 18 0.75 16.93 -12.78
N GLY A 19 0.02 15.93 -12.28
CA GLY A 19 0.20 15.44 -10.93
C GLY A 19 -0.71 14.25 -10.60
N VAL A 20 -0.62 13.81 -9.35
CA VAL A 20 -1.35 12.64 -8.84
C VAL A 20 -2.47 13.08 -7.92
N VAL A 21 -3.68 12.59 -8.17
CA VAL A 21 -4.88 12.90 -7.40
C VAL A 21 -4.80 12.27 -6.01
N GLN A 22 -4.96 13.11 -4.99
CA GLN A 22 -5.14 12.72 -3.60
C GLN A 22 -6.59 13.06 -3.21
N GLY A 23 -7.48 12.07 -3.22
CA GLY A 23 -8.85 12.24 -2.77
C GLY A 23 -8.93 12.49 -1.26
N HIS A 24 -9.98 13.16 -0.84
CA HIS A 24 -10.30 13.40 0.56
C HIS A 24 -11.66 12.77 0.89
N ARG A 25 -11.84 12.30 2.14
CA ARG A 25 -13.08 11.66 2.59
C ARG A 25 -14.33 12.55 2.46
N ASP A 26 -14.16 13.86 2.44
CA ASP A 26 -15.24 14.83 2.30
C ASP A 26 -15.60 15.14 0.82
N GLY A 27 -15.10 14.32 -0.12
CA GLY A 27 -15.46 14.37 -1.54
C GLY A 27 -14.67 15.36 -2.39
N HIS A 28 -13.83 16.23 -1.81
CA HIS A 28 -12.88 17.04 -2.56
C HIS A 28 -11.52 16.31 -2.69
N GLY A 29 -10.58 16.91 -3.39
CA GLY A 29 -9.24 16.33 -3.51
C GLY A 29 -8.18 17.38 -3.77
N PHE A 30 -6.95 16.90 -3.88
CA PHE A 30 -5.78 17.68 -4.23
C PHE A 30 -4.99 16.97 -5.32
N VAL A 31 -4.30 17.72 -6.16
CA VAL A 31 -3.32 17.14 -7.08
C VAL A 31 -1.93 17.46 -6.58
N GLN A 32 -1.23 16.42 -6.19
CA GLN A 32 0.16 16.51 -5.76
C GLN A 32 1.08 16.63 -6.98
N ARG A 33 1.90 17.66 -6.97
CA ARG A 33 2.82 18.01 -8.06
C ARG A 33 4.21 17.45 -7.81
N ALA A 34 4.91 17.10 -8.90
CA ALA A 34 6.31 16.63 -8.82
C ALA A 34 7.31 17.78 -8.60
N ASP A 35 6.95 19.03 -8.94
CA ASP A 35 7.80 20.21 -8.90
C ASP A 35 7.91 20.89 -7.52
N ARG A 36 7.39 20.24 -6.47
CA ARG A 36 7.36 20.75 -5.08
C ARG A 36 6.61 22.07 -4.87
N GLN A 37 5.84 22.50 -5.85
CA GLN A 37 4.90 23.62 -5.70
C GLN A 37 3.68 23.18 -4.88
N PRO A 38 2.89 24.12 -4.33
CA PRO A 38 1.68 23.78 -3.57
C PRO A 38 0.73 22.88 -4.36
N ASP A 39 0.11 21.94 -3.66
CA ASP A 39 -0.91 21.05 -4.21
C ASP A 39 -2.10 21.87 -4.74
N ILE A 40 -2.71 21.37 -5.82
CA ILE A 40 -3.81 22.04 -6.50
C ILE A 40 -5.12 21.43 -6.01
N TYR A 41 -5.99 22.27 -5.47
CA TYR A 41 -7.31 21.84 -4.98
C TYR A 41 -8.21 21.44 -6.14
N LEU A 42 -8.90 20.30 -5.99
CA LEU A 42 -9.99 19.83 -6.85
C LEU A 42 -11.31 19.88 -6.08
N SER A 43 -12.29 20.56 -6.66
CA SER A 43 -13.65 20.62 -6.10
C SER A 43 -14.32 19.23 -6.13
N PRO A 44 -15.38 19.00 -5.33
CA PRO A 44 -16.17 17.77 -5.41
C PRO A 44 -16.72 17.47 -6.81
N GLN A 45 -16.97 18.51 -7.61
CA GLN A 45 -17.43 18.36 -9.00
C GLN A 45 -16.34 17.75 -9.88
N GLU A 46 -15.10 18.25 -9.78
CA GLU A 46 -13.96 17.72 -10.54
C GLU A 46 -13.63 16.28 -10.11
N MET A 47 -13.76 15.98 -8.81
CA MET A 47 -13.53 14.64 -8.25
C MET A 47 -14.50 13.57 -8.76
N ARG A 48 -15.64 13.97 -9.38
CA ARG A 48 -16.57 12.99 -9.98
C ARG A 48 -15.97 12.22 -11.15
N SER A 49 -15.02 12.81 -11.87
CA SER A 49 -14.43 12.22 -13.08
C SER A 49 -13.11 11.51 -12.83
N VAL A 50 -12.53 11.66 -11.65
CA VAL A 50 -11.22 11.11 -11.29
C VAL A 50 -11.30 10.24 -10.04
N LEU A 51 -10.28 9.43 -9.84
CA LEU A 51 -10.13 8.59 -8.65
C LEU A 51 -8.86 8.93 -7.89
N HIS A 52 -8.83 8.56 -6.62
CA HIS A 52 -7.61 8.65 -5.83
C HIS A 52 -6.47 7.88 -6.49
N ARG A 53 -5.31 8.53 -6.63
CA ARG A 53 -4.10 8.07 -7.34
C ARG A 53 -4.15 8.05 -8.88
N ASP A 54 -5.20 8.58 -9.51
CA ASP A 54 -5.13 8.87 -10.94
C ASP A 54 -4.02 9.90 -11.22
N ARG A 55 -3.27 9.72 -12.28
CA ARG A 55 -2.37 10.74 -12.81
C ARG A 55 -3.14 11.57 -13.82
N VAL A 56 -3.16 12.87 -13.59
CA VAL A 56 -4.00 13.78 -14.37
C VAL A 56 -3.21 14.97 -14.89
N LYS A 57 -3.69 15.52 -16.01
CA LYS A 57 -3.35 16.84 -16.52
C LYS A 57 -4.49 17.78 -16.18
N LEU A 58 -4.16 18.91 -15.58
CA LEU A 58 -5.15 19.90 -15.17
C LEU A 58 -4.69 21.31 -15.52
N ARG A 59 -5.63 22.25 -15.49
CA ARG A 59 -5.38 23.68 -15.66
C ARG A 59 -5.74 24.41 -14.39
N ILE A 60 -4.86 25.31 -13.93
CA ILE A 60 -5.16 26.21 -12.81
C ILE A 60 -6.14 27.27 -13.30
N VAL A 61 -7.33 27.31 -12.68
CA VAL A 61 -8.42 28.20 -13.08
C VAL A 61 -8.58 29.40 -12.16
N ARG A 62 -8.15 29.28 -10.90
CA ARG A 62 -8.17 30.37 -9.94
C ARG A 62 -7.29 30.11 -8.74
N TYR A 63 -7.09 31.14 -7.92
CA TYR A 63 -6.49 31.05 -6.59
C TYR A 63 -7.52 31.49 -5.54
N ASP A 64 -7.55 30.76 -4.41
CA ASP A 64 -8.41 31.15 -3.29
C ASP A 64 -7.84 32.40 -2.56
N ARG A 65 -8.58 32.87 -1.56
CA ARG A 65 -8.17 34.08 -0.77
C ARG A 65 -6.83 33.88 -0.02
N LYS A 66 -6.38 32.64 0.15
CA LYS A 66 -5.10 32.27 0.79
C LYS A 66 -4.01 31.99 -0.22
N GLY A 67 -4.26 32.21 -1.51
CA GLY A 67 -3.30 31.96 -2.58
C GLY A 67 -3.13 30.47 -2.97
N ARG A 68 -4.07 29.60 -2.61
CA ARG A 68 -4.01 28.17 -2.99
C ARG A 68 -4.64 27.99 -4.36
N PRO A 69 -3.96 27.28 -5.29
CA PRO A 69 -4.46 27.06 -6.64
C PRO A 69 -5.66 26.11 -6.64
N GLU A 70 -6.65 26.39 -7.46
CA GLU A 70 -7.77 25.49 -7.79
C GLU A 70 -7.68 25.10 -9.25
N GLY A 71 -7.83 23.80 -9.52
CA GLY A 71 -7.67 23.22 -10.85
C GLY A 71 -8.95 22.66 -11.43
N ARG A 72 -8.97 22.59 -12.76
CA ARG A 72 -9.92 21.81 -13.56
C ARG A 72 -9.19 20.70 -14.29
N VAL A 73 -9.68 19.48 -14.18
CA VAL A 73 -9.12 18.33 -14.88
C VAL A 73 -9.38 18.47 -16.39
N LEU A 74 -8.32 18.35 -17.18
CA LEU A 74 -8.38 18.34 -18.64
C LEU A 74 -8.34 16.92 -19.18
N GLU A 75 -7.45 16.09 -18.63
CA GLU A 75 -7.17 14.75 -19.14
C GLU A 75 -6.70 13.83 -17.99
N ILE A 76 -7.07 12.56 -18.09
CA ILE A 76 -6.55 11.51 -17.23
C ILE A 76 -5.44 10.81 -18.00
N LEU A 77 -4.20 11.02 -17.57
CA LEU A 77 -3.00 10.48 -18.22
C LEU A 77 -2.83 8.99 -17.90
N GLU A 78 -3.12 8.62 -16.65
CA GLU A 78 -2.99 7.24 -16.19
C GLU A 78 -4.01 6.96 -15.09
N ARG A 79 -4.74 5.85 -15.22
CA ARG A 79 -5.59 5.33 -14.14
C ARG A 79 -4.87 4.27 -13.35
N ARG A 80 -5.08 4.31 -12.05
CA ARG A 80 -4.65 3.24 -11.18
C ARG A 80 -5.36 1.93 -11.56
N LYS A 81 -4.57 0.86 -11.73
CA LYS A 81 -5.07 -0.48 -12.11
C LYS A 81 -5.26 -1.42 -10.91
N ALA A 82 -4.76 -1.04 -9.73
CA ALA A 82 -4.89 -1.90 -8.55
C ALA A 82 -6.36 -2.08 -8.16
N PRO A 83 -6.74 -3.28 -7.72
CA PRO A 83 -8.11 -3.57 -7.27
C PRO A 83 -8.53 -2.62 -6.15
N ILE A 84 -9.80 -2.26 -6.14
CA ILE A 84 -10.41 -1.45 -5.08
C ILE A 84 -11.07 -2.41 -4.10
N ILE A 85 -10.75 -2.25 -2.83
CA ILE A 85 -11.35 -3.05 -1.75
C ILE A 85 -12.54 -2.30 -1.18
N GLY A 86 -13.64 -3.00 -1.01
CA GLY A 86 -14.83 -2.39 -0.46
C GLY A 86 -15.88 -3.43 -0.02
N ARG A 87 -16.91 -2.93 0.65
CA ARG A 87 -18.04 -3.75 1.10
C ARG A 87 -19.11 -3.80 0.02
N LEU A 88 -19.53 -5.00 -0.35
CA LEU A 88 -20.63 -5.21 -1.29
C LEU A 88 -21.98 -4.95 -0.62
N LEU A 89 -22.76 -4.07 -1.18
CA LEU A 89 -24.07 -3.67 -0.71
C LEU A 89 -25.12 -3.98 -1.78
N HIS A 90 -26.35 -4.28 -1.32
CA HIS A 90 -27.50 -4.45 -2.19
C HIS A 90 -28.64 -3.55 -1.71
N GLU A 91 -28.88 -2.46 -2.41
CA GLU A 91 -29.88 -1.44 -2.05
C GLU A 91 -30.83 -1.19 -3.20
N SER A 92 -32.14 -1.31 -2.93
CA SER A 92 -33.20 -1.06 -3.93
C SER A 92 -33.01 -1.79 -5.26
N GLY A 93 -32.47 -3.01 -5.23
CA GLY A 93 -32.22 -3.84 -6.43
C GLY A 93 -30.91 -3.53 -7.16
N ILE A 94 -30.12 -2.58 -6.68
CA ILE A 94 -28.82 -2.19 -7.23
C ILE A 94 -27.71 -2.75 -6.36
N TRP A 95 -26.68 -3.30 -6.98
CA TRP A 95 -25.48 -3.74 -6.31
C TRP A 95 -24.41 -2.66 -6.39
N LEU A 96 -23.83 -2.34 -5.23
CA LEU A 96 -22.83 -1.30 -5.07
C LEU A 96 -21.67 -1.86 -4.24
N VAL A 97 -20.47 -1.40 -4.50
CA VAL A 97 -19.34 -1.57 -3.60
C VAL A 97 -18.99 -0.23 -3.00
N ALA A 98 -19.10 -0.13 -1.68
CA ALA A 98 -18.64 1.01 -0.90
C ALA A 98 -17.14 0.84 -0.60
N PRO A 99 -16.23 1.65 -1.20
CA PRO A 99 -14.81 1.51 -0.96
C PRO A 99 -14.43 1.71 0.52
N GLU A 100 -13.57 0.84 1.05
CA GLU A 100 -12.99 0.99 2.39
C GLU A 100 -12.08 2.21 2.48
N ASP A 101 -11.43 2.55 1.38
CA ASP A 101 -10.69 3.80 1.29
C ASP A 101 -11.61 4.96 0.93
N LYS A 102 -12.01 5.74 1.91
CA LYS A 102 -12.92 6.88 1.74
C LYS A 102 -12.40 7.98 0.81
N ARG A 103 -11.12 7.91 0.41
CA ARG A 103 -10.54 8.83 -0.58
C ARG A 103 -11.09 8.63 -1.99
N TYR A 104 -11.74 7.49 -2.27
CA TYR A 104 -12.44 7.29 -3.54
C TYR A 104 -13.69 8.16 -3.68
N GLY A 105 -14.35 8.50 -2.57
CA GLY A 105 -15.41 9.50 -2.52
C GLY A 105 -16.74 9.10 -3.17
N GLN A 106 -16.85 7.93 -3.81
CA GLN A 106 -18.08 7.45 -4.46
C GLN A 106 -18.14 5.92 -4.48
N ASP A 107 -19.37 5.40 -4.45
CA ASP A 107 -19.60 3.98 -4.56
C ASP A 107 -19.49 3.53 -6.02
N ILE A 108 -19.20 2.24 -6.21
CA ILE A 108 -18.93 1.63 -7.50
C ILE A 108 -20.06 0.65 -7.82
N MET A 109 -20.76 0.87 -8.91
CA MET A 109 -21.84 -0.02 -9.34
C MET A 109 -21.29 -1.35 -9.83
N VAL A 110 -21.96 -2.44 -9.47
CA VAL A 110 -21.60 -3.79 -9.91
C VAL A 110 -22.81 -4.43 -10.60
N PRO A 111 -22.74 -4.78 -11.87
CA PRO A 111 -23.83 -5.46 -12.56
C PRO A 111 -23.96 -6.90 -12.04
N LYS A 112 -25.16 -7.50 -12.10
CA LYS A 112 -25.44 -8.84 -11.57
C LYS A 112 -24.48 -9.92 -12.09
N ASN A 113 -24.05 -9.83 -13.33
CA ASN A 113 -23.08 -10.75 -13.94
C ASN A 113 -21.63 -10.49 -13.50
N GLY A 114 -21.37 -9.39 -12.78
CA GLY A 114 -20.06 -9.01 -12.25
C GLY A 114 -19.85 -9.37 -10.77
N LEU A 115 -20.80 -10.06 -10.12
CA LEU A 115 -20.78 -10.32 -8.68
C LEU A 115 -19.83 -11.46 -8.26
N ALA A 116 -19.42 -12.35 -9.19
CA ALA A 116 -18.55 -13.51 -8.89
C ALA A 116 -19.02 -14.35 -7.67
N ASN A 117 -20.35 -14.53 -7.52
CA ASN A 117 -21.01 -15.21 -6.39
C ASN A 117 -20.85 -14.53 -5.01
N ALA A 118 -20.41 -13.28 -4.96
CA ALA A 118 -20.36 -12.53 -3.72
C ALA A 118 -21.75 -12.22 -3.18
N ALA A 119 -21.90 -12.25 -1.85
CA ALA A 119 -23.12 -11.90 -1.14
C ALA A 119 -23.04 -10.48 -0.57
N ALA A 120 -24.23 -9.87 -0.35
CA ALA A 120 -24.29 -8.55 0.30
C ALA A 120 -23.71 -8.63 1.72
N GLY A 121 -22.91 -7.64 2.09
CA GLY A 121 -22.20 -7.57 3.37
C GLY A 121 -20.73 -7.97 3.27
N GLN A 122 -20.36 -8.79 2.30
CA GLN A 122 -18.99 -9.28 2.15
C GLN A 122 -18.02 -8.18 1.71
N VAL A 123 -16.78 -8.33 2.13
CA VAL A 123 -15.63 -7.54 1.65
C VAL A 123 -15.14 -8.18 0.37
N VAL A 124 -15.00 -7.36 -0.66
CA VAL A 124 -14.61 -7.79 -2.00
C VAL A 124 -13.51 -6.92 -2.58
N ALA A 125 -12.72 -7.50 -3.46
CA ALA A 125 -11.85 -6.77 -4.36
C ALA A 125 -12.53 -6.62 -5.72
N ILE A 126 -12.51 -5.43 -6.28
CA ILE A 126 -13.11 -5.14 -7.58
C ILE A 126 -12.12 -4.48 -8.53
N GLU A 127 -12.31 -4.75 -9.82
CA GLU A 127 -11.71 -4.00 -10.92
C GLU A 127 -12.77 -3.12 -11.58
N LEU A 128 -12.38 -1.92 -11.98
CA LEU A 128 -13.26 -1.05 -12.76
C LEU A 128 -13.41 -1.58 -14.18
N THR A 129 -14.65 -1.68 -14.64
CA THR A 129 -15.00 -1.96 -16.03
C THR A 129 -15.31 -0.68 -16.79
N GLU A 130 -15.92 0.28 -16.11
CA GLU A 130 -16.18 1.61 -16.63
C GLU A 130 -15.72 2.64 -15.60
N PRO A 131 -14.84 3.56 -16.00
CA PRO A 131 -14.38 4.61 -15.11
C PRO A 131 -15.48 5.65 -14.83
N PRO A 132 -15.37 6.41 -13.72
CA PRO A 132 -16.30 7.49 -13.45
C PRO A 132 -16.17 8.60 -14.47
N SER A 133 -17.27 9.33 -14.68
CA SER A 133 -17.32 10.55 -15.45
C SER A 133 -18.11 11.64 -14.71
N LEU A 134 -18.16 12.85 -15.25
CA LEU A 134 -19.00 13.91 -14.68
C LEU A 134 -20.49 13.53 -14.58
N TYR A 135 -20.95 12.59 -15.42
CA TYR A 135 -22.35 12.22 -15.57
C TYR A 135 -22.68 10.78 -15.24
N SER A 136 -21.68 9.94 -14.97
CA SER A 136 -21.88 8.53 -14.67
C SER A 136 -21.02 8.09 -13.49
N GLN A 137 -21.60 7.24 -12.64
CA GLN A 137 -20.86 6.54 -11.58
C GLN A 137 -19.93 5.48 -12.19
N PRO A 138 -18.83 5.15 -11.50
CA PRO A 138 -17.97 4.07 -11.93
C PRO A 138 -18.69 2.72 -11.88
N MET A 139 -18.38 1.84 -12.82
CA MET A 139 -18.82 0.45 -12.79
C MET A 139 -17.61 -0.47 -12.62
N GLY A 140 -17.83 -1.58 -11.93
CA GLY A 140 -16.80 -2.58 -11.67
C GLY A 140 -17.32 -4.00 -11.66
N ARG A 141 -16.41 -4.94 -11.55
CA ARG A 141 -16.71 -6.36 -11.32
C ARG A 141 -15.92 -6.87 -10.12
N VAL A 142 -16.50 -7.78 -9.38
CA VAL A 142 -15.81 -8.49 -8.31
C VAL A 142 -14.78 -9.44 -8.92
N THR A 143 -13.54 -9.34 -8.45
CA THR A 143 -12.44 -10.23 -8.85
C THR A 143 -12.08 -11.23 -7.76
N GLU A 144 -12.33 -10.86 -6.49
CA GLU A 144 -12.04 -11.73 -5.34
C GLU A 144 -13.04 -11.42 -4.22
N VAL A 145 -13.55 -12.46 -3.54
CA VAL A 145 -14.31 -12.34 -2.31
C VAL A 145 -13.34 -12.60 -1.15
N LEU A 146 -13.18 -11.61 -0.26
CA LEU A 146 -12.24 -11.70 0.85
C LEU A 146 -12.83 -12.38 2.08
N GLY A 147 -14.14 -12.23 2.29
CA GLY A 147 -14.88 -12.82 3.41
C GLY A 147 -15.89 -11.87 4.02
N GLU A 148 -16.33 -12.17 5.23
CA GLU A 148 -17.24 -11.31 6.00
C GLU A 148 -16.44 -10.21 6.71
N ILE A 149 -17.08 -9.06 6.95
CA ILE A 149 -16.41 -7.92 7.61
C ILE A 149 -15.94 -8.26 9.02
N ASP A 150 -16.64 -9.17 9.69
CA ASP A 150 -16.37 -9.58 11.08
C ASP A 150 -15.44 -10.81 11.16
N ASP A 151 -14.91 -11.30 10.04
CA ASP A 151 -13.96 -12.41 10.04
C ASP A 151 -12.66 -12.02 10.75
N PRO A 152 -12.09 -12.89 11.60
CA PRO A 152 -10.82 -12.60 12.26
C PRO A 152 -9.71 -12.25 11.27
N GLY A 153 -9.09 -11.07 11.41
CA GLY A 153 -8.01 -10.60 10.55
C GLY A 153 -8.47 -9.87 9.29
N MET A 154 -9.77 -9.65 9.07
CA MET A 154 -10.28 -8.96 7.89
C MET A 154 -9.72 -7.53 7.77
N GLU A 155 -9.54 -6.81 8.86
CA GLU A 155 -8.91 -5.49 8.86
C GLU A 155 -7.45 -5.52 8.38
N ILE A 156 -6.73 -6.59 8.66
CA ILE A 156 -5.36 -6.81 8.14
C ILE A 156 -5.41 -7.08 6.65
N GLU A 157 -6.32 -7.94 6.19
CA GLU A 157 -6.54 -8.24 4.77
C GLU A 157 -6.88 -6.96 3.97
N ILE A 158 -7.78 -6.14 4.50
CA ILE A 158 -8.13 -4.85 3.91
C ILE A 158 -6.90 -3.93 3.84
N ALA A 159 -6.15 -3.81 4.94
CA ALA A 159 -4.97 -2.94 5.01
C ALA A 159 -3.88 -3.39 4.03
N VAL A 160 -3.55 -4.68 3.99
CA VAL A 160 -2.56 -5.26 3.07
C VAL A 160 -2.86 -4.89 1.63
N ARG A 161 -4.12 -5.05 1.19
CA ARG A 161 -4.52 -4.73 -0.17
C ARG A 161 -4.65 -3.24 -0.44
N LYS A 162 -5.20 -2.48 0.51
CA LYS A 162 -5.36 -1.02 0.42
C LYS A 162 -4.01 -0.32 0.22
N TYR A 163 -2.98 -0.78 0.94
CA TYR A 163 -1.62 -0.23 0.86
C TYR A 163 -0.72 -0.96 -0.13
N GLU A 164 -1.26 -1.94 -0.86
CA GLU A 164 -0.53 -2.72 -1.87
C GLU A 164 0.72 -3.40 -1.28
N VAL A 165 0.63 -3.85 -0.03
CA VAL A 165 1.72 -4.61 0.61
C VAL A 165 1.88 -5.94 -0.13
N PRO A 166 3.08 -6.30 -0.57
CA PRO A 166 3.33 -7.61 -1.15
C PRO A 166 2.93 -8.72 -0.18
N HIS A 167 1.97 -9.56 -0.54
CA HIS A 167 1.41 -10.62 0.32
C HIS A 167 1.35 -11.98 -0.39
N ARG A 168 1.78 -12.05 -1.63
CA ARG A 168 1.90 -13.29 -2.41
C ARG A 168 3.31 -13.40 -2.95
N PHE A 169 3.94 -14.56 -2.76
CA PHE A 169 5.23 -14.84 -3.37
C PHE A 169 5.07 -14.99 -4.89
N SER A 170 6.05 -14.50 -5.64
CA SER A 170 6.06 -14.69 -7.08
C SER A 170 6.30 -16.16 -7.45
N PRO A 171 5.86 -16.62 -8.65
CA PRO A 171 6.14 -17.98 -9.12
C PRO A 171 7.64 -18.32 -9.10
N GLU A 172 8.50 -17.35 -9.41
CA GLU A 172 9.96 -17.51 -9.40
C GLU A 172 10.48 -17.74 -7.98
N THR A 173 9.98 -16.98 -7.00
CA THR A 173 10.33 -17.15 -5.57
C THR A 173 9.91 -18.54 -5.07
N LEU A 174 8.68 -18.95 -5.40
CA LEU A 174 8.18 -20.29 -5.04
C LEU A 174 9.00 -21.41 -5.69
N ALA A 175 9.36 -21.24 -6.96
CA ALA A 175 10.22 -22.21 -7.66
C ALA A 175 11.63 -22.27 -7.04
N GLN A 176 12.21 -21.14 -6.67
CA GLN A 176 13.50 -21.08 -5.98
C GLN A 176 13.43 -21.79 -4.62
N ALA A 177 12.40 -21.52 -3.83
CA ALA A 177 12.20 -22.17 -2.53
C ALA A 177 12.02 -23.69 -2.70
N ALA A 178 11.21 -24.13 -3.68
CA ALA A 178 10.99 -25.55 -3.95
C ALA A 178 12.25 -26.29 -4.45
N ALA A 179 13.19 -25.57 -5.06
CA ALA A 179 14.45 -26.15 -5.51
C ALA A 179 15.48 -26.33 -4.38
N LEU A 180 15.24 -25.77 -3.21
CA LEU A 180 16.13 -25.97 -2.05
C LEU A 180 16.00 -27.41 -1.52
N PRO A 181 17.10 -28.07 -1.16
CA PRO A 181 17.05 -29.42 -0.59
C PRO A 181 16.51 -29.38 0.84
N GLU A 182 15.69 -30.36 1.20
CA GLU A 182 15.16 -30.51 2.57
C GLU A 182 16.26 -30.79 3.62
N LYS A 183 17.41 -31.33 3.20
CA LYS A 183 18.51 -31.68 4.08
C LYS A 183 19.78 -30.94 3.68
N ILE A 184 20.57 -30.58 4.70
CA ILE A 184 21.90 -29.98 4.51
C ILE A 184 22.80 -30.99 3.81
N ARG A 185 23.34 -30.65 2.65
CA ARG A 185 24.23 -31.48 1.85
C ARG A 185 25.69 -31.35 2.35
N PRO A 186 26.55 -32.31 2.11
CA PRO A 186 27.99 -32.20 2.44
C PRO A 186 28.66 -30.97 1.82
N ALA A 187 28.22 -30.55 0.61
CA ALA A 187 28.72 -29.35 -0.05
C ALA A 187 28.39 -28.07 0.72
N ASP A 188 27.25 -28.03 1.39
CA ASP A 188 26.77 -26.87 2.14
C ASP A 188 27.55 -26.68 3.44
N ARG A 189 28.20 -27.74 3.94
CA ARG A 189 29.10 -27.72 5.13
C ARG A 189 30.54 -27.37 4.78
N LYS A 190 30.92 -27.39 3.52
CA LYS A 190 32.29 -27.09 3.08
C LYS A 190 32.67 -25.67 3.48
N HIS A 191 33.84 -25.55 4.12
CA HIS A 191 34.37 -24.28 4.66
C HIS A 191 33.58 -23.69 5.86
N ARG A 192 32.72 -24.47 6.51
CA ARG A 192 32.06 -24.10 7.76
C ARG A 192 32.70 -24.84 8.93
N ILE A 193 32.66 -24.19 10.10
CA ILE A 193 33.07 -24.82 11.37
C ILE A 193 31.83 -25.48 11.96
N ASP A 194 31.95 -26.74 12.35
CA ASP A 194 30.91 -27.48 13.05
C ASP A 194 30.88 -27.05 14.53
N LEU A 195 29.77 -26.48 14.96
CA LEU A 195 29.50 -26.03 16.33
C LEU A 195 28.38 -26.83 17.00
N THR A 196 27.97 -27.96 16.41
CA THR A 196 26.80 -28.73 16.91
C THR A 196 27.02 -29.29 18.32
N ASP A 197 28.28 -29.50 18.75
CA ASP A 197 28.62 -29.93 20.08
C ASP A 197 28.83 -28.80 21.10
N VAL A 198 28.76 -27.54 20.66
CA VAL A 198 28.84 -26.35 21.52
C VAL A 198 27.46 -26.07 22.12
N PRO A 199 27.33 -26.02 23.47
CA PRO A 199 26.04 -25.80 24.11
C PRO A 199 25.59 -24.32 24.02
N LEU A 200 25.33 -23.87 22.79
CA LEU A 200 24.75 -22.56 22.51
C LEU A 200 23.34 -22.49 23.08
N VAL A 201 22.96 -21.34 23.61
CA VAL A 201 21.63 -21.06 24.14
C VAL A 201 21.01 -19.86 23.44
N THR A 202 19.74 -19.94 23.12
CA THR A 202 18.93 -18.80 22.65
C THR A 202 18.27 -18.13 23.85
N ILE A 203 18.10 -16.81 23.81
CA ILE A 203 17.45 -16.02 24.87
C ILE A 203 16.42 -15.15 24.21
N ASP A 204 15.24 -15.70 24.01
CA ASP A 204 14.15 -15.10 23.26
C ASP A 204 12.98 -14.75 24.18
N GLY A 205 12.04 -13.95 23.68
CA GLY A 205 10.78 -13.68 24.35
C GLY A 205 9.92 -14.96 24.46
N GLU A 206 8.99 -14.99 25.41
CA GLU A 206 8.12 -16.15 25.67
C GLU A 206 7.26 -16.55 24.47
N ASP A 207 6.93 -15.59 23.60
CA ASP A 207 6.08 -15.73 22.42
C ASP A 207 6.88 -15.83 21.11
N ALA A 208 8.22 -15.85 21.16
CA ALA A 208 9.06 -15.98 19.97
C ALA A 208 8.83 -17.35 19.29
N ARG A 209 8.83 -17.34 17.95
CA ARG A 209 8.66 -18.53 17.12
C ARG A 209 9.88 -18.87 16.26
N ASP A 210 10.85 -17.99 16.23
CA ASP A 210 12.09 -18.03 15.49
C ASP A 210 13.26 -17.88 16.49
N PHE A 211 13.87 -19.00 16.86
CA PHE A 211 15.01 -19.06 17.80
C PHE A 211 16.29 -19.14 16.99
N ASP A 212 16.78 -18.02 16.46
CA ASP A 212 17.90 -17.98 15.51
C ASP A 212 19.19 -17.45 16.13
N ASP A 213 19.13 -16.43 16.98
CA ASP A 213 20.30 -15.90 17.65
C ASP A 213 20.67 -16.71 18.88
N ALA A 214 21.94 -17.10 18.98
CA ALA A 214 22.41 -17.92 20.10
C ALA A 214 23.74 -17.43 20.65
N VAL A 215 23.94 -17.65 21.93
CA VAL A 215 25.18 -17.25 22.63
C VAL A 215 25.76 -18.41 23.42
N TYR A 216 27.09 -18.41 23.53
CA TYR A 216 27.84 -19.30 24.38
C TYR A 216 29.08 -18.60 24.90
N CYS A 217 29.46 -18.85 26.14
CA CYS A 217 30.72 -18.35 26.67
C CYS A 217 31.44 -19.41 27.47
N GLU A 218 32.80 -19.37 27.40
CA GLU A 218 33.68 -20.24 28.13
C GLU A 218 34.93 -19.50 28.65
N PRO A 219 35.53 -19.93 29.74
CA PRO A 219 36.80 -19.39 30.17
C PRO A 219 37.90 -19.61 29.12
N ALA A 220 38.63 -18.57 28.80
CA ALA A 220 39.67 -18.61 27.78
C ALA A 220 41.00 -18.05 28.27
N LYS A 221 42.10 -18.52 27.65
CA LYS A 221 43.42 -17.97 27.88
C LYS A 221 43.72 -16.88 26.89
N ILE A 222 43.91 -15.66 27.36
CA ILE A 222 44.28 -14.49 26.54
C ILE A 222 45.79 -14.28 26.70
N GLY A 223 46.52 -14.37 25.58
CA GLY A 223 47.96 -14.29 25.56
C GLY A 223 48.67 -15.56 26.05
N ARG A 224 49.92 -15.43 26.58
CA ARG A 224 50.75 -16.56 27.01
C ARG A 224 50.56 -16.86 28.51
N THR A 225 49.33 -17.19 28.92
CA THR A 225 49.03 -17.49 30.33
C THR A 225 48.86 -19.00 30.54
N LYS A 226 49.18 -19.50 31.75
CA LYS A 226 49.00 -20.94 32.13
C LYS A 226 47.54 -21.24 32.48
N SER A 227 46.81 -20.28 33.01
CA SER A 227 45.41 -20.41 33.44
C SER A 227 44.51 -19.51 32.64
N PRO A 228 43.21 -19.79 32.53
CA PRO A 228 42.26 -18.87 31.95
C PRO A 228 42.27 -17.51 32.66
N ASN A 229 42.33 -16.44 31.90
CA ASN A 229 42.35 -15.05 32.38
C ASN A 229 41.35 -14.15 31.66
N GLY A 230 40.45 -14.74 30.89
CA GLY A 230 39.38 -14.07 30.18
C GLY A 230 38.29 -15.04 29.73
N TRP A 231 37.45 -14.60 28.86
CA TRP A 231 36.31 -15.34 28.33
C TRP A 231 36.30 -15.32 26.80
N ARG A 232 35.95 -16.45 26.20
CA ARG A 232 35.57 -16.49 24.78
C ARG A 232 34.05 -16.41 24.71
N LEU A 233 33.54 -15.44 23.97
CA LEU A 233 32.13 -15.32 23.63
C LEU A 233 31.94 -15.77 22.17
N ILE A 234 30.98 -16.64 21.94
CA ILE A 234 30.48 -16.98 20.60
C ILE A 234 29.08 -16.41 20.50
N VAL A 235 28.82 -15.68 19.44
CA VAL A 235 27.50 -15.17 19.07
C VAL A 235 27.19 -15.69 17.69
N ALA A 236 26.12 -16.45 17.58
CA ALA A 236 25.59 -16.96 16.32
C ALA A 236 24.37 -16.12 15.98
N ILE A 237 24.37 -15.53 14.75
CA ILE A 237 23.31 -14.63 14.23
C ILE A 237 22.82 -15.23 12.92
#